data_e0a3639d17f5742bc23501c8e2c6631e
#
_entry.id   e0a3639d17f5742bc23501c8e2c6631e
#
_cell.length_a   1.000
_cell.length_b   1.000
_cell.length_c   1.000
_cell.angle_alpha   90.00
_cell.angle_beta   90.00
_cell.angle_gamma   90.00
#
_symmetry.space_group_name_H-M   'P 1'
#
loop_
_entity.id
_entity.type
_entity.pdbx_description
1 polymer ?
#
loop_
_entity_poly.entity_id
_entity_poly.type
_entity_poly.pdbx_seq_one_letter_code
_entity_poly.pdbx_strand_id
1 'polypeptide(L)'
;MGKKSPLGLFAARKLRKKRQKFRWSKLKYKRRMLRLKEKYDPLEGAPQARGIVIEKVGIESRQPNSAVRKCVRVQLVKNGKQITAFVPKDGALNIISEHDEVIVEGIGGPQGRAYGDLPGVRWKVVKVNGVAL
;
A
#
# COMPACT_ATOMS: atom_id res chain seq x y z
N MET A 1 38.16 10.28 13.96
CA MET A 1 38.01 10.24 15.42
C MET A 1 37.15 9.06 15.85
N GLY A 2 37.62 8.25 16.77
CA GLY A 2 36.91 7.09 17.26
C GLY A 2 35.64 7.46 18.02
N LYS A 3 34.60 6.68 17.88
CA LYS A 3 33.36 6.85 18.64
C LYS A 3 33.56 6.33 20.07
N LYS A 4 33.15 7.14 21.06
CA LYS A 4 33.14 6.71 22.44
C LYS A 4 32.04 5.65 22.63
N SER A 5 32.38 4.56 23.30
CA SER A 5 31.42 3.51 23.65
C SER A 5 31.51 3.16 25.12
N PRO A 6 30.44 2.70 25.76
CA PRO A 6 30.44 2.34 27.16
C PRO A 6 31.35 1.12 27.41
N LEU A 7 32.30 1.27 28.36
CA LEU A 7 33.24 0.21 28.73
C LEU A 7 33.22 -0.12 30.24
N GLY A 8 32.32 0.51 30.97
CA GLY A 8 32.23 0.33 32.41
C GLY A 8 31.64 -1.00 32.84
N LEU A 9 31.66 -1.24 34.16
CA LEU A 9 31.15 -2.49 34.76
C LEU A 9 29.68 -2.77 34.39
N PHE A 10 28.86 -1.71 34.30
CA PHE A 10 27.44 -1.83 33.95
C PHE A 10 27.16 -1.38 32.51
N ALA A 11 28.14 -1.46 31.64
CA ALA A 11 28.01 -1.07 30.22
C ALA A 11 26.91 -1.80 29.49
N ALA A 12 26.64 -3.06 29.82
CA ALA A 12 25.60 -3.87 29.19
C ALA A 12 24.19 -3.25 29.30
N ARG A 13 23.88 -2.58 30.41
CA ARG A 13 22.59 -1.90 30.62
C ARG A 13 22.38 -0.79 29.61
N LYS A 14 23.40 0.05 29.42
CA LYS A 14 23.34 1.18 28.48
C LYS A 14 23.33 0.70 27.03
N LEU A 15 24.15 -0.30 26.70
CA LEU A 15 24.20 -0.89 25.37
C LEU A 15 22.87 -1.52 25.00
N ARG A 16 22.21 -2.18 25.93
CA ARG A 16 20.88 -2.76 25.72
C ARG A 16 19.84 -1.68 25.39
N LYS A 17 19.83 -0.56 26.16
CA LYS A 17 18.93 0.57 25.93
C LYS A 17 19.19 1.22 24.59
N LYS A 18 20.46 1.46 24.21
CA LYS A 18 20.83 2.01 22.91
C LYS A 18 20.35 1.11 21.78
N ARG A 19 20.57 -0.20 21.89
CA ARG A 19 20.16 -1.17 20.87
C ARG A 19 18.65 -1.14 20.66
N GLN A 20 17.86 -1.11 21.71
CA GLN A 20 16.41 -0.98 21.64
C GLN A 20 15.98 0.31 20.96
N LYS A 21 16.59 1.44 21.34
CA LYS A 21 16.30 2.76 20.77
C LYS A 21 16.53 2.77 19.26
N PHE A 22 17.68 2.30 18.80
CA PHE A 22 18.01 2.27 17.37
C PHE A 22 17.18 1.26 16.60
N ARG A 23 16.84 0.14 17.21
CA ARG A 23 15.98 -0.85 16.58
C ARG A 23 14.57 -0.30 16.32
N TRP A 24 14.01 0.41 17.30
CA TRP A 24 12.69 1.05 17.15
C TRP A 24 12.71 2.21 16.15
N SER A 25 13.85 2.77 15.83
CA SER A 25 13.95 3.81 14.78
C SER A 25 13.84 3.24 13.37
N LYS A 26 14.05 1.93 13.18
CA LYS A 26 13.92 1.28 11.89
C LYS A 26 12.46 1.05 11.55
N LEU A 27 12.03 1.55 10.39
CA LEU A 27 10.64 1.47 9.93
C LEU A 27 10.16 0.03 9.79
N LYS A 28 10.99 -0.84 9.23
CA LYS A 28 10.66 -2.26 9.05
C LYS A 28 10.38 -2.97 10.37
N TYR A 29 11.18 -2.71 11.39
CA TYR A 29 10.99 -3.27 12.72
C TYR A 29 9.70 -2.79 13.37
N LYS A 30 9.43 -1.48 13.31
CA LYS A 30 8.18 -0.89 13.83
C LYS A 30 6.95 -1.53 13.20
N ARG A 31 6.94 -1.63 11.87
CA ARG A 31 5.81 -2.22 11.14
C ARG A 31 5.50 -3.63 11.60
N ARG A 32 6.55 -4.43 11.78
CA ARG A 32 6.40 -5.82 12.21
C ARG A 32 5.91 -5.94 13.65
N MET A 33 6.55 -5.22 14.58
CA MET A 33 6.25 -5.33 16.02
C MET A 33 4.88 -4.75 16.38
N LEU A 34 4.53 -3.63 15.78
CA LEU A 34 3.24 -2.99 16.03
C LEU A 34 2.11 -3.55 15.17
N ARG A 35 2.41 -4.49 14.29
CA ARG A 35 1.45 -5.10 13.35
C ARG A 35 0.68 -4.05 12.56
N LEU A 36 1.38 -3.01 12.09
CA LEU A 36 0.76 -1.90 11.37
C LEU A 36 0.10 -2.35 10.07
N LYS A 37 0.71 -3.30 9.38
CA LYS A 37 0.14 -3.84 8.14
C LYS A 37 -1.22 -4.49 8.37
N GLU A 38 -1.37 -5.25 9.44
CA GLU A 38 -2.64 -5.89 9.78
C GLU A 38 -3.70 -4.90 10.26
N LYS A 39 -3.28 -3.85 11.00
CA LYS A 39 -4.19 -2.86 11.58
C LYS A 39 -4.66 -1.80 10.60
N TYR A 40 -3.77 -1.30 9.74
CA TYR A 40 -4.01 -0.12 8.92
C TYR A 40 -4.06 -0.39 7.42
N ASP A 41 -3.59 -1.54 6.98
CA ASP A 41 -3.71 -1.92 5.58
C ASP A 41 -5.18 -2.18 5.24
N PRO A 42 -5.74 -1.55 4.20
CA PRO A 42 -7.09 -1.87 3.75
C PRO A 42 -7.30 -3.34 3.44
N LEU A 43 -6.28 -4.01 2.90
CA LEU A 43 -6.33 -5.44 2.62
C LEU A 43 -6.04 -6.32 3.84
N GLU A 44 -5.73 -5.73 4.99
CA GLU A 44 -5.40 -6.42 6.26
C GLU A 44 -4.29 -7.46 6.12
N GLY A 45 -3.28 -7.15 5.30
CA GLY A 45 -2.15 -8.04 5.05
C GLY A 45 -2.40 -9.12 4.00
N ALA A 46 -3.62 -9.25 3.49
CA ALA A 46 -3.93 -10.20 2.43
C ALA A 46 -3.35 -9.73 1.08
N PRO A 47 -2.95 -10.65 0.20
CA PRO A 47 -2.42 -10.26 -1.12
C PRO A 47 -3.50 -9.67 -2.04
N GLN A 48 -4.74 -10.08 -1.90
CA GLN A 48 -5.87 -9.62 -2.70
C GLN A 48 -7.14 -9.50 -1.84
N ALA A 49 -8.10 -8.71 -2.32
CA ALA A 49 -9.39 -8.57 -1.66
C ALA A 49 -10.48 -8.30 -2.70
N ARG A 50 -11.69 -8.71 -2.38
CA ARG A 50 -12.87 -8.41 -3.19
C ARG A 50 -13.46 -7.07 -2.77
N GLY A 51 -14.00 -6.35 -3.74
CA GLY A 51 -14.67 -5.10 -3.50
C GLY A 51 -15.74 -4.83 -4.56
N ILE A 52 -16.52 -3.78 -4.32
CA ILE A 52 -17.57 -3.35 -5.23
C ILE A 52 -17.21 -1.96 -5.75
N VAL A 53 -17.31 -1.76 -7.05
CA VAL A 53 -17.01 -0.47 -7.69
C VAL A 53 -18.08 0.55 -7.30
N ILE A 54 -17.66 1.67 -6.72
CA ILE A 54 -18.56 2.78 -6.37
C ILE A 54 -18.63 3.78 -7.51
N GLU A 55 -17.47 4.21 -8.04
CA GLU A 55 -17.40 5.18 -9.13
C GLU A 55 -16.13 4.99 -9.95
N LYS A 56 -16.14 5.53 -11.17
CA LYS A 56 -14.96 5.59 -12.03
C LYS A 56 -14.33 6.98 -11.89
N VAL A 57 -13.01 7.03 -11.72
CA VAL A 57 -12.28 8.29 -11.56
C VAL A 57 -11.08 8.36 -12.50
N GLY A 58 -10.72 9.57 -12.93
CA GLY A 58 -9.49 9.82 -13.65
C GLY A 58 -8.48 10.51 -12.73
N ILE A 59 -7.27 10.01 -12.67
CA ILE A 59 -6.18 10.59 -11.88
C ILE A 59 -5.11 11.12 -12.84
N GLU A 60 -4.77 12.39 -12.71
CA GLU A 60 -3.68 12.97 -13.50
C GLU A 60 -2.34 12.37 -13.08
N SER A 61 -1.50 12.02 -14.05
CA SER A 61 -0.17 11.53 -13.78
C SER A 61 0.75 12.65 -13.31
N ARG A 62 1.80 12.28 -12.54
CA ARG A 62 2.80 13.23 -12.07
C ARG A 62 3.70 13.71 -13.22
N GLN A 63 4.21 14.93 -13.10
CA GLN A 63 5.24 15.44 -13.99
C GLN A 63 6.45 14.48 -14.05
N PRO A 64 7.08 14.30 -15.20
CA PRO A 64 6.88 15.03 -16.47
C PRO A 64 5.74 14.50 -17.37
N ASN A 65 5.03 13.48 -16.93
CA ASN A 65 3.92 12.92 -17.71
C ASN A 65 2.66 13.76 -17.59
N SER A 66 1.86 13.81 -18.66
CA SER A 66 0.60 14.55 -18.67
C SER A 66 -0.51 13.69 -19.28
N ALA A 67 -0.82 12.59 -18.58
CA ALA A 67 -1.89 11.68 -18.97
C ALA A 67 -2.91 11.56 -17.84
N VAL A 68 -4.15 11.20 -18.18
CA VAL A 68 -5.17 10.87 -17.18
C VAL A 68 -5.20 9.35 -17.01
N ARG A 69 -4.82 8.89 -15.83
CA ARG A 69 -4.81 7.47 -15.51
C ARG A 69 -6.21 7.02 -15.09
N LYS A 70 -6.68 5.92 -15.64
CA LYS A 70 -8.02 5.40 -15.37
C LYS A 70 -8.03 4.59 -14.10
N CYS A 71 -8.81 5.03 -13.13
CA CYS A 71 -8.93 4.39 -11.83
C CYS A 71 -10.40 4.18 -11.47
N VAL A 72 -10.66 3.34 -10.49
CA VAL A 72 -11.97 3.14 -9.92
C VAL A 72 -11.90 3.26 -8.40
N ARG A 73 -12.95 3.80 -7.81
CA ARG A 73 -13.10 3.80 -6.36
C ARG A 73 -13.84 2.55 -5.95
N VAL A 74 -13.26 1.76 -5.07
CA VAL A 74 -13.76 0.45 -4.67
C VAL A 74 -13.97 0.43 -3.16
N GLN A 75 -15.11 -0.10 -2.73
CA GLN A 75 -15.37 -0.38 -1.33
C GLN A 75 -15.14 -1.87 -1.09
N LEU A 76 -14.23 -2.21 -0.19
CA LEU A 76 -13.90 -3.59 0.12
C LEU A 76 -15.03 -4.27 0.90
N VAL A 77 -15.40 -5.47 0.48
CA VAL A 77 -16.44 -6.26 1.15
C VAL A 77 -16.01 -6.67 2.56
N LYS A 78 -14.72 -6.98 2.73
CA LYS A 78 -14.13 -7.50 3.96
C LYS A 78 -14.31 -6.57 5.16
N ASN A 79 -14.07 -5.28 4.98
CA ASN A 79 -14.05 -4.32 6.08
C ASN A 79 -14.76 -3.00 5.78
N GLY A 80 -15.34 -2.85 4.61
CA GLY A 80 -16.05 -1.64 4.21
C GLY A 80 -15.17 -0.43 3.90
N LYS A 81 -13.85 -0.58 3.89
CA LYS A 81 -12.94 0.53 3.56
C LYS A 81 -12.96 0.84 2.07
N GLN A 82 -12.89 2.13 1.73
CA GLN A 82 -12.84 2.59 0.36
C GLN A 82 -11.39 2.82 -0.08
N ILE A 83 -11.04 2.34 -1.26
CA ILE A 83 -9.73 2.54 -1.85
C ILE A 83 -9.89 2.95 -3.31
N THR A 84 -8.84 3.61 -3.85
CA THR A 84 -8.75 3.92 -5.28
C THR A 84 -7.80 2.92 -5.92
N ALA A 85 -8.26 2.20 -6.93
CA ALA A 85 -7.49 1.17 -7.62
C ALA A 85 -7.29 1.55 -9.09
N PHE A 86 -6.07 1.37 -9.59
CA PHE A 86 -5.74 1.59 -10.99
C PHE A 86 -6.32 0.46 -11.85
N VAL A 87 -6.89 0.82 -13.00
CA VAL A 87 -7.39 -0.15 -13.97
C VAL A 87 -6.35 -0.30 -15.08
N PRO A 88 -5.61 -1.42 -15.13
CA PRO A 88 -4.60 -1.63 -16.14
C PRO A 88 -5.21 -1.90 -17.51
N LYS A 89 -4.43 -1.77 -18.55
CA LYS A 89 -4.76 -1.99 -19.96
C LYS A 89 -5.70 -0.93 -20.53
N ASP A 90 -5.52 -0.69 -21.82
CA ASP A 90 -6.33 0.28 -22.56
C ASP A 90 -7.76 -0.21 -22.71
N GLY A 91 -8.72 0.68 -22.45
CA GLY A 91 -10.13 0.37 -22.61
C GLY A 91 -10.73 -0.53 -21.53
N ALA A 92 -9.95 -0.98 -20.55
CA ALA A 92 -10.47 -1.83 -19.47
C ALA A 92 -11.56 -1.12 -18.65
N LEU A 93 -11.45 0.20 -18.49
CA LEU A 93 -12.45 0.98 -17.77
C LEU A 93 -13.85 0.90 -18.41
N ASN A 94 -13.93 0.70 -19.73
CA ASN A 94 -15.19 0.57 -20.44
C ASN A 94 -15.92 -0.73 -20.13
N ILE A 95 -15.22 -1.74 -19.64
CA ILE A 95 -15.79 -3.04 -19.26
C ILE A 95 -16.38 -2.98 -17.85
N ILE A 96 -15.88 -2.06 -17.02
CA ILE A 96 -16.28 -1.92 -15.63
C ILE A 96 -17.51 -1.01 -15.54
N SER A 97 -18.55 -1.47 -14.85
CA SER A 97 -19.74 -0.70 -14.52
C SER A 97 -19.81 -0.43 -13.02
N GLU A 98 -20.59 0.54 -12.60
CA GLU A 98 -20.83 0.78 -11.18
C GLU A 98 -21.47 -0.48 -10.57
N HIS A 99 -21.09 -0.76 -9.31
CA HIS A 99 -21.55 -1.92 -8.54
C HIS A 99 -21.03 -3.28 -9.03
N ASP A 100 -20.09 -3.30 -9.99
CA ASP A 100 -19.42 -4.54 -10.37
C ASP A 100 -18.51 -5.05 -9.25
N GLU A 101 -18.43 -6.36 -9.11
CA GLU A 101 -17.50 -7.00 -8.19
C GLU A 101 -16.11 -7.08 -8.82
N VAL A 102 -15.11 -6.58 -8.10
CA VAL A 102 -13.71 -6.59 -8.57
C VAL A 102 -12.80 -7.21 -7.52
N ILE A 103 -11.67 -7.72 -7.97
CA ILE A 103 -10.59 -8.17 -7.09
C ILE A 103 -9.43 -7.21 -7.27
N VAL A 104 -8.95 -6.66 -6.16
CA VAL A 104 -7.86 -5.71 -6.12
C VAL A 104 -6.65 -6.28 -5.41
N GLU A 105 -5.45 -5.83 -5.81
CA GLU A 105 -4.19 -6.19 -5.16
C GLU A 105 -3.28 -4.98 -5.06
N GLY A 106 -2.19 -5.08 -4.29
CA GLY A 106 -1.18 -4.04 -4.24
C GLY A 106 -0.52 -3.83 -5.59
N ILE A 107 -0.29 -2.57 -5.98
CA ILE A 107 0.28 -2.23 -7.29
C ILE A 107 1.78 -2.56 -7.41
N GLY A 108 2.46 -2.75 -6.27
CA GLY A 108 3.88 -3.13 -6.28
C GLY A 108 4.85 -1.96 -6.37
N GLY A 109 4.44 -0.76 -6.00
CA GLY A 109 5.32 0.39 -5.94
C GLY A 109 6.37 0.30 -4.83
N PRO A 110 7.37 1.17 -4.80
CA PRO A 110 8.42 1.15 -3.79
C PRO A 110 7.86 1.22 -2.37
N GLN A 111 8.31 0.34 -1.49
CA GLN A 111 7.87 0.28 -0.09
C GLN A 111 6.34 0.17 0.10
N GLY A 112 5.65 -0.46 -0.84
CA GLY A 112 4.19 -0.59 -0.81
C GLY A 112 3.44 0.69 -1.17
N ARG A 113 4.12 1.69 -1.68
CA ARG A 113 3.55 2.97 -2.12
C ARG A 113 3.04 2.90 -3.56
N ALA A 114 2.55 4.03 -4.05
CA ALA A 114 2.10 4.17 -5.42
C ALA A 114 3.22 3.89 -6.43
N TYR A 115 2.83 3.41 -7.60
CA TYR A 115 3.76 3.06 -8.67
C TYR A 115 3.98 4.26 -9.60
N GLY A 116 5.26 4.59 -9.87
CA GLY A 116 5.66 5.55 -10.88
C GLY A 116 4.94 6.90 -10.80
N ASP A 117 4.26 7.27 -11.86
CA ASP A 117 3.58 8.56 -12.02
C ASP A 117 2.13 8.59 -11.48
N LEU A 118 1.67 7.53 -10.85
CA LEU A 118 0.35 7.48 -10.23
C LEU A 118 0.36 8.10 -8.83
N PRO A 119 -0.24 9.28 -8.62
CA PRO A 119 -0.22 9.90 -7.30
C PRO A 119 -1.17 9.26 -6.31
N GLY A 120 -0.61 8.65 -5.26
CA GLY A 120 -1.39 8.11 -4.14
C GLY A 120 -2.19 6.85 -4.40
N VAL A 121 -2.08 6.24 -5.58
CA VAL A 121 -2.78 5.00 -5.91
C VAL A 121 -1.88 3.81 -5.62
N ARG A 122 -2.24 3.00 -4.62
CA ARG A 122 -1.43 1.87 -4.16
C ARG A 122 -1.97 0.50 -4.58
N TRP A 123 -3.12 0.45 -5.23
CA TRP A 123 -3.80 -0.79 -5.60
C TRP A 123 -4.17 -0.81 -7.06
N LYS A 124 -4.40 -1.98 -7.61
CA LYS A 124 -4.87 -2.17 -8.98
C LYS A 124 -5.96 -3.23 -9.04
N VAL A 125 -6.80 -3.14 -10.05
CA VAL A 125 -7.85 -4.13 -10.33
C VAL A 125 -7.23 -5.30 -11.10
N VAL A 126 -7.47 -6.52 -10.64
CA VAL A 126 -6.97 -7.75 -11.26
C VAL A 126 -8.06 -8.46 -12.04
N LYS A 127 -9.26 -8.55 -11.48
CA LYS A 127 -10.41 -9.22 -12.09
C LYS A 127 -11.67 -8.38 -11.97
N VAL A 128 -12.55 -8.50 -12.93
CA VAL A 128 -13.88 -7.87 -12.94
C VAL A 128 -14.91 -8.97 -13.15
N ASN A 129 -15.85 -9.13 -12.21
CA ASN A 129 -16.90 -10.15 -12.24
C ASN A 129 -16.37 -11.56 -12.52
N GLY A 130 -15.20 -11.88 -11.97
CA GLY A 130 -14.57 -13.19 -12.14
C GLY A 130 -13.74 -13.37 -13.41
N VAL A 131 -13.69 -12.36 -14.27
CA VAL A 131 -12.89 -12.38 -15.51
C VAL A 131 -11.59 -11.60 -15.29
N ALA A 132 -10.45 -12.23 -15.52
CA ALA A 132 -9.15 -11.58 -15.40
C ALA A 132 -8.94 -10.50 -16.46
N LEU A 133 -8.33 -9.40 -16.05
CA LEU A 133 -7.90 -8.34 -16.96
C LEU A 133 -6.57 -8.65 -17.63
#